data_4281286fe885d64285edf84e7f9592ad
#
_entry.id   4281286fe885d64285edf84e7f9592ad
#
_cell.length_a   1.000
_cell.length_b   1.000
_cell.length_c   1.000
_cell.angle_alpha   90.00
_cell.angle_beta   90.00
_cell.angle_gamma   90.00
#
_symmetry.space_group_name_H-M   'P 1'
#
loop_
_entity.id
_entity.type
_entity.pdbx_description
1 polymer ?
#
loop_
_entity_poly.entity_id
_entity_poly.type
_entity_poly.pdbx_seq_one_letter_code
_entity_poly.pdbx_strand_id
1 'polypeptide(L)'
;MLAGSVAILALILLLVLVRIMRRRSREVDNTPGLWQGRDYRCPGCRGALESGWVMLGRGAIWKNRSEGPPGAFSTIAGALPNTLSLSLRPAANQAWRCPRCQLLLVDHSRLVKPGRVITG
;
A
#
# COMPACT_ATOMS: atom_id res chain seq x y z
N MET A 1 39.03 0.75 -13.06
CA MET A 1 38.20 -0.07 -13.95
C MET A 1 37.16 -0.90 -13.22
N LEU A 2 37.52 -1.57 -12.10
CA LEU A 2 36.56 -2.35 -11.31
C LEU A 2 35.45 -1.53 -10.66
N ALA A 3 35.76 -0.30 -10.22
CA ALA A 3 34.79 0.60 -9.59
C ALA A 3 33.67 1.03 -10.54
N GLY A 4 33.96 1.24 -11.82
CA GLY A 4 32.96 1.60 -12.83
C GLY A 4 32.00 0.46 -13.13
N SER A 5 32.50 -0.78 -13.18
CA SER A 5 31.67 -1.97 -13.41
C SER A 5 30.72 -2.25 -12.26
N VAL A 6 31.18 -2.08 -11.03
CA VAL A 6 30.37 -2.24 -9.81
C VAL A 6 29.27 -1.18 -9.77
N ALA A 7 29.57 0.08 -10.11
CA ALA A 7 28.59 1.16 -10.15
C ALA A 7 27.50 0.89 -11.20
N ILE A 8 27.86 0.40 -12.37
CA ILE A 8 26.91 0.06 -13.45
C ILE A 8 26.01 -1.09 -13.02
N LEU A 9 26.58 -2.15 -12.43
CA LEU A 9 25.82 -3.29 -11.91
C LEU A 9 24.85 -2.87 -10.81
N ALA A 10 25.28 -2.03 -9.88
CA ALA A 10 24.43 -1.49 -8.82
C ALA A 10 23.27 -0.67 -9.39
N LEU A 11 23.53 0.16 -10.40
CA LEU A 11 22.50 0.95 -11.07
C LEU A 11 21.49 0.06 -11.77
N ILE A 12 21.92 -0.96 -12.49
CA ILE A 12 21.05 -1.92 -13.18
C ILE A 12 20.17 -2.65 -12.17
N LEU A 13 20.76 -3.10 -11.07
CA LEU A 13 20.04 -3.78 -10.00
C LEU A 13 18.97 -2.90 -9.38
N LEU A 14 19.30 -1.63 -9.13
CA LEU A 14 18.36 -0.62 -8.62
C LEU A 14 17.21 -0.37 -9.58
N LEU A 15 17.49 -0.23 -10.87
CA LEU A 15 16.47 -0.02 -11.90
C LEU A 15 15.54 -1.23 -12.04
N VAL A 16 16.08 -2.43 -11.97
CA VAL A 16 15.28 -3.66 -11.99
C VAL A 16 14.37 -3.75 -10.76
N LEU A 17 14.92 -3.44 -9.58
CA LEU A 17 14.15 -3.42 -8.33
C LEU A 17 13.01 -2.40 -8.38
N VAL A 18 13.28 -1.18 -8.82
CA VAL A 18 12.28 -0.13 -8.99
C VAL A 18 11.20 -0.55 -9.98
N ARG A 19 11.60 -1.21 -11.07
CA ARG A 19 10.66 -1.70 -12.08
C ARG A 19 9.73 -2.78 -11.54
N ILE A 20 10.27 -3.73 -10.76
CA ILE A 20 9.49 -4.77 -10.10
C ILE A 20 8.50 -4.16 -9.11
N MET A 21 8.95 -3.21 -8.31
CA MET A 21 8.09 -2.53 -7.33
C MET A 21 6.98 -1.74 -8.01
N ARG A 22 7.27 -1.05 -9.11
CA ARG A 22 6.26 -0.32 -9.89
C ARG A 22 5.21 -1.24 -10.50
N ARG A 23 5.61 -2.42 -10.96
CA ARG A 23 4.66 -3.42 -11.50
C ARG A 23 3.73 -3.98 -10.44
N ARG A 24 4.16 -4.01 -9.18
CA ARG A 24 3.36 -4.48 -8.05
C ARG A 24 2.45 -3.39 -7.48
N SER A 25 2.62 -2.14 -7.89
CA SER A 25 1.86 -0.99 -7.39
C SER A 25 0.97 -0.43 -8.49
N ARG A 26 -0.28 -0.84 -8.49
CA ARG A 26 -1.29 -0.34 -9.42
C ARG A 26 -1.91 0.94 -8.86
N GLU A 27 -1.52 2.07 -9.42
CA GLU A 27 -2.06 3.36 -9.05
C GLU A 27 -3.23 3.74 -9.96
N VAL A 28 -4.32 4.18 -9.37
CA VAL A 28 -5.53 4.61 -10.08
C VAL A 28 -5.92 6.01 -9.63
N ASP A 29 -6.70 6.69 -10.48
CA ASP A 29 -7.21 8.02 -10.15
C ASP A 29 -8.37 7.93 -9.16
N ASN A 30 -8.53 8.97 -8.33
CA ASN A 30 -9.65 9.07 -7.40
C ASN A 30 -10.94 9.42 -8.16
N THR A 31 -11.77 8.42 -8.36
CA THR A 31 -13.07 8.57 -9.02
C THR A 31 -14.19 8.15 -8.06
N PRO A 32 -15.42 8.70 -8.20
CA PRO A 32 -16.53 8.31 -7.32
C PRO A 32 -16.87 6.82 -7.39
N GLY A 33 -16.62 6.17 -8.52
CA GLY A 33 -16.88 4.75 -8.71
C GLY A 33 -16.01 3.81 -7.87
N LEU A 34 -14.94 4.31 -7.24
CA LEU A 34 -14.06 3.49 -6.39
C LEU A 34 -14.79 2.90 -5.19
N TRP A 35 -15.82 3.57 -4.71
CA TRP A 35 -16.55 3.17 -3.50
C TRP A 35 -17.76 2.29 -3.77
N GLN A 36 -18.13 2.12 -5.03
CA GLN A 36 -19.29 1.32 -5.40
C GLN A 36 -19.07 -0.17 -5.11
N GLY A 37 -20.08 -0.81 -4.51
CA GLY A 37 -20.04 -2.23 -4.20
C GLY A 37 -19.12 -2.59 -3.03
N ARG A 38 -18.68 -1.63 -2.23
CA ARG A 38 -17.72 -1.82 -1.15
C ARG A 38 -18.29 -1.43 0.21
N ASP A 39 -19.52 -1.87 0.47
CA ASP A 39 -20.20 -1.66 1.75
C ASP A 39 -19.80 -2.74 2.74
N TYR A 40 -18.67 -2.54 3.38
CA TYR A 40 -18.18 -3.47 4.40
C TYR A 40 -18.77 -3.15 5.75
N ARG A 41 -18.99 -4.20 6.54
CA ARG A 41 -19.43 -4.07 7.91
C ARG A 41 -18.35 -4.58 8.86
N CYS A 42 -18.36 -4.06 10.09
CA CYS A 42 -17.40 -4.49 11.09
C CYS A 42 -17.58 -5.97 11.45
N PRO A 43 -16.54 -6.78 11.34
CA PRO A 43 -16.65 -8.20 11.72
C PRO A 43 -16.81 -8.40 13.25
N GLY A 44 -16.47 -7.40 14.05
CA GLY A 44 -16.59 -7.47 15.50
C GLY A 44 -17.99 -7.13 16.00
N CYS A 45 -18.51 -5.95 15.63
CA CYS A 45 -19.81 -5.47 16.12
C CYS A 45 -20.91 -5.43 15.06
N ARG A 46 -20.60 -5.78 13.79
CA ARG A 46 -21.50 -5.74 12.64
C ARG A 46 -22.08 -4.37 12.33
N GLY A 47 -21.53 -3.32 12.95
CA GLY A 47 -21.93 -1.95 12.72
C GLY A 47 -21.38 -1.39 11.41
N ALA A 48 -21.84 -0.21 11.05
CA ALA A 48 -21.33 0.51 9.89
C ALA A 48 -19.88 0.95 10.12
N LEU A 49 -19.06 0.82 9.09
CA LEU A 49 -17.67 1.25 9.10
C LEU A 49 -17.56 2.65 8.50
N GLU A 50 -16.64 3.45 9.03
CA GLU A 50 -16.25 4.71 8.41
C GLU A 50 -15.33 4.43 7.23
N SER A 51 -15.71 4.89 6.04
CA SER A 51 -14.86 4.82 4.86
C SER A 51 -13.85 5.96 4.84
N GLY A 52 -12.65 5.67 4.40
CA GLY A 52 -11.60 6.67 4.35
C GLY A 52 -10.34 6.18 3.66
N TRP A 53 -9.25 6.83 3.97
CA TRP A 53 -7.96 6.57 3.38
C TRP A 53 -6.95 6.20 4.44
N VAL A 54 -6.11 5.21 4.12
CA VAL A 54 -4.96 4.87 4.95
C VAL A 54 -3.70 4.97 4.10
N MET A 55 -2.68 5.57 4.67
CA MET A 55 -1.38 5.69 4.02
C MET A 55 -0.39 4.79 4.76
N LEU A 56 0.13 3.81 4.04
CA LEU A 56 1.11 2.87 4.57
C LEU A 56 2.48 3.25 4.01
N GLY A 57 3.27 3.99 4.77
CA GLY A 57 4.50 4.61 4.30
C GLY A 57 5.54 3.63 3.75
N ARG A 58 5.72 2.49 4.40
CA ARG A 58 6.68 1.43 3.99
C ARG A 58 5.99 0.19 3.46
N GLY A 59 4.73 0.29 3.10
CA GLY A 59 3.90 -0.83 2.73
C GLY A 59 3.34 -1.60 3.92
N ALA A 60 2.34 -2.43 3.68
CA ALA A 60 1.78 -3.32 4.69
C ALA A 60 2.52 -4.65 4.66
N ILE A 61 3.16 -4.98 5.73
CA ILE A 61 3.92 -6.23 5.84
C ILE A 61 3.01 -7.33 6.33
N TRP A 62 2.85 -8.34 5.51
CA TRP A 62 2.05 -9.50 5.84
C TRP A 62 2.92 -10.71 6.13
N LYS A 63 2.57 -11.41 7.17
CA LYS A 63 3.17 -12.69 7.51
C LYS A 63 2.09 -13.63 8.03
N ASN A 64 2.17 -14.90 7.69
CA ASN A 64 1.20 -15.86 8.17
C ASN A 64 1.30 -16.05 9.67
N ARG A 65 0.16 -16.33 10.30
CA ARG A 65 0.07 -16.57 11.74
C ARG A 65 1.04 -17.66 12.21
N SER A 66 1.23 -18.70 11.40
CA SER A 66 2.12 -19.82 11.69
C SER A 66 3.60 -19.45 11.73
N GLU A 67 3.99 -18.37 11.06
CA GLU A 67 5.38 -17.92 10.96
C GLU A 67 5.76 -16.94 12.07
N GLY A 68 4.80 -16.52 12.89
CA GLY A 68 4.99 -15.51 13.93
C GLY A 68 5.03 -14.09 13.40
N PRO A 69 5.18 -13.07 14.29
CA PRO A 69 5.21 -11.68 13.87
C PRO A 69 6.41 -11.35 12.98
N PRO A 70 6.28 -10.38 12.05
CA PRO A 70 7.39 -10.01 11.18
C PRO A 70 8.54 -9.35 11.94
N GLY A 71 9.77 -9.74 11.58
CA GLY A 71 11.01 -9.17 12.12
C GLY A 71 11.57 -8.08 11.21
N ALA A 72 12.78 -7.62 11.55
CA ALA A 72 13.45 -6.51 10.87
C ALA A 72 13.68 -6.74 9.36
N PHE A 73 13.90 -7.99 8.95
CA PHE A 73 14.16 -8.33 7.54
C PHE A 73 12.90 -8.54 6.71
N SER A 74 11.73 -8.59 7.33
CA SER A 74 10.46 -8.82 6.63
C SER A 74 10.02 -7.62 5.76
N THR A 75 10.58 -6.44 6.01
CA THR A 75 10.25 -5.22 5.26
C THR A 75 10.66 -5.27 3.79
N ILE A 76 11.61 -6.13 3.42
CA ILE A 76 12.14 -6.19 2.05
C ILE A 76 11.28 -7.06 1.15
N ALA A 77 10.76 -8.18 1.66
CA ALA A 77 10.07 -9.18 0.85
C ALA A 77 8.61 -9.42 1.24
N GLY A 78 8.18 -8.92 2.39
CA GLY A 78 6.87 -9.20 2.95
C GLY A 78 5.78 -8.16 2.66
N ALA A 79 6.09 -7.10 1.91
CA ALA A 79 5.09 -6.06 1.61
C ALA A 79 4.01 -6.58 0.67
N LEU A 80 2.76 -6.35 1.04
CA LEU A 80 1.62 -6.69 0.20
C LEU A 80 1.62 -5.84 -1.08
N PRO A 81 1.16 -6.40 -2.22
CA PRO A 81 1.08 -5.63 -3.45
C PRO A 81 0.14 -4.43 -3.28
N ASN A 82 0.45 -3.35 -3.99
CA ASN A 82 -0.29 -2.09 -3.98
C ASN A 82 -0.36 -1.40 -2.61
N THR A 83 0.61 -1.61 -1.73
CA THR A 83 0.68 -0.93 -0.43
C THR A 83 1.86 0.03 -0.32
N LEU A 84 2.83 -0.08 -1.21
CA LEU A 84 4.00 0.78 -1.23
C LEU A 84 3.92 1.74 -2.41
N SER A 85 3.94 3.05 -2.13
CA SER A 85 4.00 4.08 -3.16
C SER A 85 5.41 4.66 -3.24
N LEU A 86 5.97 4.70 -4.46
CA LEU A 86 7.29 5.28 -4.75
C LEU A 86 7.19 6.72 -5.23
N SER A 87 6.00 7.30 -5.25
CA SER A 87 5.76 8.67 -5.71
C SER A 87 6.16 9.69 -4.66
N LEU A 88 6.55 10.90 -5.10
CA LEU A 88 6.79 12.04 -4.22
C LEU A 88 5.54 12.43 -3.42
N ARG A 89 4.36 12.24 -4.01
CA ARG A 89 3.08 12.32 -3.33
C ARG A 89 2.56 10.90 -3.16
N PRO A 90 2.70 10.30 -1.98
CA PRO A 90 2.34 8.90 -1.81
C PRO A 90 0.85 8.68 -2.00
N ALA A 91 0.52 7.67 -2.78
CA ALA A 91 -0.84 7.21 -2.96
C ALA A 91 -1.34 6.49 -1.70
N ALA A 92 -2.63 6.47 -1.49
CA ALA A 92 -3.28 5.87 -0.34
C ALA A 92 -4.09 4.65 -0.73
N ASN A 93 -4.33 3.76 0.23
CA ASN A 93 -5.26 2.67 0.07
C ASN A 93 -6.64 3.06 0.60
N GLN A 94 -7.69 2.54 -0.02
CA GLN A 94 -9.04 2.65 0.54
C GLN A 94 -9.11 1.81 1.81
N ALA A 95 -9.74 2.36 2.84
CA ALA A 95 -9.83 1.69 4.13
C ALA A 95 -11.15 1.99 4.81
N TRP A 96 -11.51 1.12 5.72
CA TRP A 96 -12.72 1.22 6.55
C TRP A 96 -12.32 0.96 7.99
N ARG A 97 -12.78 1.78 8.89
CA ARG A 97 -12.48 1.61 10.30
C ARG A 97 -13.73 1.54 11.15
N CYS A 98 -13.68 0.76 12.21
CA CYS A 98 -14.68 0.76 13.25
C CYS A 98 -14.15 1.53 14.48
N PRO A 99 -14.73 2.67 14.85
CA PRO A 99 -14.24 3.43 16.00
C PRO A 99 -14.51 2.74 17.34
N ARG A 100 -15.47 1.84 17.40
CA ARG A 100 -15.79 1.07 18.62
C ARG A 100 -14.82 -0.09 18.83
N CYS A 101 -14.60 -0.90 17.79
CA CYS A 101 -13.77 -2.10 17.88
C CYS A 101 -12.28 -1.83 17.60
N GLN A 102 -11.95 -0.64 17.11
CA GLN A 102 -10.59 -0.27 16.69
C GLN A 102 -10.04 -1.21 15.60
N LEU A 103 -10.93 -1.70 14.74
CA LEU A 103 -10.58 -2.53 13.59
C LEU A 103 -10.42 -1.68 12.35
N LEU A 104 -9.43 -2.03 11.54
CA LEU A 104 -9.14 -1.38 10.28
C LEU A 104 -9.13 -2.43 9.17
N LEU A 105 -9.96 -2.22 8.14
CA LEU A 105 -9.96 -3.02 6.92
C LEU A 105 -9.27 -2.21 5.83
N VAL A 106 -8.29 -2.79 5.18
CA VAL A 106 -7.54 -2.14 4.10
C VAL A 106 -7.74 -2.90 2.81
N ASP A 107 -8.16 -2.20 1.78
CA ASP A 107 -8.25 -2.74 0.42
C ASP A 107 -6.95 -2.43 -0.32
N HIS A 108 -6.13 -3.45 -0.53
CA HIS A 108 -4.86 -3.29 -1.24
C HIS A 108 -4.90 -3.79 -2.69
N SER A 109 -6.09 -3.79 -3.29
CA SER A 109 -6.22 -4.13 -4.71
C SER A 109 -5.64 -3.06 -5.63
N ARG A 110 -5.53 -1.83 -5.13
CA ARG A 110 -5.00 -0.68 -5.87
C ARG A 110 -4.55 0.42 -4.93
N LEU A 111 -3.64 1.25 -5.41
CA LEU A 111 -3.27 2.52 -4.78
C LEU A 111 -4.02 3.65 -5.47
N VAL A 112 -4.57 4.59 -4.70
CA VAL A 112 -5.28 5.73 -5.23
C VAL A 112 -4.37 6.95 -5.17
N LYS A 113 -4.14 7.59 -6.32
CA LYS A 113 -3.32 8.79 -6.40
C LYS A 113 -3.92 9.90 -5.57
N PRO A 114 -3.07 10.72 -4.90
CA PRO A 114 -3.58 11.87 -4.16
C PRO A 114 -4.28 12.82 -5.13
N GLY A 115 -5.58 13.02 -4.90
CA GLY A 115 -6.34 13.97 -5.68
C GLY A 115 -5.85 15.39 -5.45
N ARG A 116 -5.96 16.25 -6.46
CA ARG A 116 -5.78 17.68 -6.23
C ARG A 116 -6.90 18.16 -5.33
N VAL A 117 -6.56 18.65 -4.16
CA VAL A 117 -7.54 19.37 -3.35
C VAL A 117 -7.84 20.65 -4.11
N ILE A 118 -8.96 20.66 -4.80
CA ILE A 118 -9.46 21.90 -5.39
C ILE A 118 -10.06 22.70 -4.24
N THR A 119 -9.22 23.52 -3.62
CA THR A 119 -9.69 24.56 -2.74
C THR A 119 -10.23 25.68 -3.63
N GLY A 120 -11.50 25.57 -3.94
CA GLY A 120 -12.21 26.64 -4.63
C GLY A 120 -12.91 27.51 -3.64
#